data_a6f69ae2ea2574cbd5b16f4d37b7b1d9
#
_entry.id   a6f69ae2ea2574cbd5b16f4d37b7b1d9
#
_cell.length_a   1.000
_cell.length_b   1.000
_cell.length_c   1.000
_cell.angle_alpha   90.00
_cell.angle_beta   90.00
_cell.angle_gamma   90.00
#
_symmetry.space_group_name_H-M   'P 1'
#
loop_
_entity.id
_entity.type
_entity.pdbx_description
1 polymer ?
#
loop_
_entity_poly.entity_id
_entity_poly.type
_entity_poly.pdbx_seq_one_letter_code
_entity_poly.pdbx_strand_id
1 'polypeptide(L)'
;MQVRGLKTSSDVLSFLSPNLGQLKDPRSMKNMQIACDRILRAIKTEEKIGIFTDYDVDGVCSAALIQRFLINIGLKPPEIFIPDRVSDGYGLNMRGIEDLKLSLIHI
;
A
#
# COMPACT_ATOMS: atom_id res chain seq x y z
N MET A 1 27.22 14.44 4.18
CA MET A 1 26.43 13.39 4.81
C MET A 1 25.77 13.79 6.12
N GLN A 2 26.34 14.72 6.90
CA GLN A 2 25.68 15.24 8.12
C GLN A 2 24.28 15.84 7.88
N VAL A 3 24.05 16.48 6.73
CA VAL A 3 22.73 17.03 6.34
C VAL A 3 21.63 15.95 6.25
N ARG A 4 22.01 14.67 6.06
CA ARG A 4 21.08 13.53 6.02
C ARG A 4 20.96 12.78 7.36
N GLY A 5 21.50 13.36 8.44
CA GLY A 5 21.45 12.75 9.77
C GLY A 5 22.40 11.58 9.99
N LEU A 6 23.30 11.29 9.03
CA LEU A 6 24.31 10.23 9.16
C LEU A 6 25.46 10.71 10.03
N LYS A 7 25.56 10.17 11.25
CA LYS A 7 26.49 10.66 12.29
C LYS A 7 27.73 9.79 12.44
N THR A 8 27.63 8.51 12.13
CA THR A 8 28.74 7.54 12.30
C THR A 8 29.20 6.96 10.98
N SER A 9 30.43 6.40 10.96
CA SER A 9 30.94 5.67 9.79
C SER A 9 30.04 4.48 9.44
N SER A 10 29.44 3.83 10.45
CA SER A 10 28.49 2.74 10.26
C SER A 10 27.23 3.21 9.55
N ASP A 11 26.67 4.39 9.92
CA ASP A 11 25.50 4.95 9.24
C ASP A 11 25.80 5.22 7.76
N VAL A 12 27.00 5.75 7.49
CA VAL A 12 27.45 6.04 6.12
C VAL A 12 27.59 4.76 5.31
N LEU A 13 28.22 3.72 5.85
CA LEU A 13 28.37 2.44 5.18
C LEU A 13 27.01 1.77 4.92
N SER A 14 26.12 1.78 5.89
CA SER A 14 24.75 1.24 5.75
C SER A 14 23.97 1.98 4.65
N PHE A 15 24.14 3.29 4.55
CA PHE A 15 23.49 4.09 3.52
C PHE A 15 24.05 3.82 2.11
N LEU A 16 25.35 3.62 1.99
CA LEU A 16 26.04 3.40 0.70
C LEU A 16 25.94 1.95 0.21
N SER A 17 25.74 0.99 1.13
CA SER A 17 25.68 -0.45 0.83
C SER A 17 24.41 -1.07 1.46
N PRO A 18 23.23 -0.69 0.96
CA PRO A 18 21.97 -1.20 1.50
C PRO A 18 21.82 -2.70 1.24
N ASN A 19 21.23 -3.41 2.20
CA ASN A 19 20.91 -4.83 2.07
C ASN A 19 19.56 -5.15 2.73
N LEU A 20 19.00 -6.32 2.39
CA LEU A 20 17.68 -6.72 2.89
C LEU A 20 17.61 -6.86 4.40
N GLY A 21 18.73 -7.18 5.07
CA GLY A 21 18.77 -7.28 6.54
C GLY A 21 18.61 -5.94 7.27
N GLN A 22 18.69 -4.83 6.53
CA GLN A 22 18.47 -3.48 7.09
C GLN A 22 17.00 -3.03 7.00
N LEU A 23 16.13 -3.83 6.36
CA LEU A 23 14.70 -3.54 6.34
C LEU A 23 14.14 -3.58 7.76
N LYS A 24 13.43 -2.52 8.11
CA LYS A 24 12.73 -2.45 9.40
C LYS A 24 11.55 -3.42 9.41
N ASP A 25 11.24 -3.95 10.59
CA ASP A 25 10.02 -4.73 10.78
C ASP A 25 8.80 -3.89 10.38
N PRO A 26 7.97 -4.34 9.44
CA PRO A 26 6.78 -3.59 9.01
C PRO A 26 5.83 -3.30 10.16
N ARG A 27 5.82 -4.10 11.24
CA ARG A 27 5.04 -3.83 12.46
C ARG A 27 5.46 -2.57 13.20
N SER A 28 6.66 -2.04 12.92
CA SER A 28 7.11 -0.76 13.47
C SER A 28 6.44 0.47 12.83
N MET A 29 5.72 0.30 11.71
CA MET A 29 4.96 1.38 11.09
C MET A 29 3.76 1.76 11.95
N LYS A 30 3.54 3.07 12.08
CA LYS A 30 2.38 3.58 12.83
C LYS A 30 1.08 2.99 12.28
N ASN A 31 0.22 2.51 13.16
CA ASN A 31 -1.10 1.94 12.84
C ASN A 31 -1.07 0.65 11.98
N MET A 32 0.08 0.03 11.74
CA MET A 32 0.16 -1.20 10.95
C MET A 32 -0.75 -2.30 11.52
N GLN A 33 -0.74 -2.51 12.84
CA GLN A 33 -1.58 -3.52 13.49
C GLN A 33 -3.07 -3.25 13.24
N ILE A 34 -3.50 -1.99 13.35
CA ILE A 34 -4.91 -1.59 13.12
C ILE A 34 -5.32 -1.89 11.66
N ALA A 35 -4.44 -1.58 10.70
CA ALA A 35 -4.68 -1.88 9.29
C ALA A 35 -4.78 -3.39 9.04
N CYS A 36 -3.86 -4.17 9.60
CA CYS A 36 -3.90 -5.64 9.49
C CYS A 36 -5.18 -6.22 10.09
N ASP A 37 -5.57 -5.79 11.28
CA ASP A 37 -6.79 -6.27 11.96
C ASP A 37 -8.04 -5.91 11.15
N ARG A 38 -8.07 -4.73 10.53
CA ARG A 38 -9.19 -4.31 9.67
C ARG A 38 -9.28 -5.18 8.40
N ILE A 39 -8.15 -5.45 7.75
CA ILE A 39 -8.13 -6.34 6.57
C ILE A 39 -8.52 -7.77 6.96
N LEU A 40 -7.99 -8.29 8.05
CA LEU A 40 -8.35 -9.63 8.55
C LEU A 40 -9.85 -9.75 8.87
N ARG A 41 -10.45 -8.68 9.42
CA ARG A 41 -11.88 -8.63 9.63
C ARG A 41 -12.64 -8.68 8.30
N ALA A 42 -12.27 -7.85 7.32
CA ALA A 42 -12.89 -7.85 6.00
C ALA A 42 -12.84 -9.25 5.33
N ILE A 43 -11.71 -9.93 5.46
CA ILE A 43 -11.54 -11.30 4.97
C ILE A 43 -12.51 -12.27 5.68
N LYS A 44 -12.59 -12.21 7.01
CA LYS A 44 -13.43 -13.11 7.81
C LYS A 44 -14.93 -12.89 7.59
N THR A 45 -15.33 -11.66 7.30
CA THR A 45 -16.74 -11.29 7.07
C THR A 45 -17.11 -11.25 5.60
N GLU A 46 -16.19 -11.69 4.72
CA GLU A 46 -16.37 -11.72 3.25
C GLU A 46 -16.73 -10.35 2.65
N GLU A 47 -16.21 -9.27 3.27
CA GLU A 47 -16.37 -7.93 2.72
C GLU A 47 -15.60 -7.81 1.40
N LYS A 48 -16.14 -7.07 0.45
CA LYS A 48 -15.40 -6.72 -0.76
C LYS A 48 -14.28 -5.75 -0.42
N ILE A 49 -13.10 -5.97 -0.97
CA ILE A 49 -11.94 -5.11 -0.78
C ILE A 49 -11.68 -4.32 -2.06
N GLY A 50 -11.56 -3.00 -1.93
CA GLY A 50 -11.14 -2.11 -3.00
C GLY A 50 -9.77 -1.51 -2.74
N ILE A 51 -9.03 -1.29 -3.80
CA ILE A 51 -7.72 -0.67 -3.77
C ILE A 51 -7.77 0.60 -4.60
N PHE A 52 -7.62 1.75 -3.93
CA PHE A 52 -7.38 3.00 -4.61
C PHE A 52 -5.86 3.24 -4.59
N THR A 53 -5.24 3.40 -5.74
CA THR A 53 -3.80 3.58 -5.85
C THR A 53 -3.45 4.83 -6.67
N ASP A 54 -2.19 5.25 -6.63
CA ASP A 54 -1.68 6.25 -7.54
C ASP A 54 -1.31 5.62 -8.89
N TYR A 55 -1.19 6.44 -9.91
CA TYR A 55 -0.82 6.03 -11.26
C TYR A 55 0.69 5.85 -11.46
N ASP A 56 1.51 6.10 -10.45
CA ASP A 56 2.95 5.90 -10.52
C ASP A 56 3.34 4.42 -10.33
N VAL A 57 4.63 4.13 -10.53
CA VAL A 57 5.13 2.76 -10.44
C VAL A 57 4.97 2.17 -9.03
N ASP A 58 5.11 2.98 -7.99
CA ASP A 58 5.01 2.52 -6.61
C ASP A 58 3.55 2.16 -6.28
N GLY A 59 2.59 2.98 -6.70
CA GLY A 59 1.16 2.73 -6.54
C GLY A 59 0.72 1.47 -7.29
N VAL A 60 1.05 1.36 -8.57
CA VAL A 60 0.67 0.21 -9.40
C VAL A 60 1.30 -1.09 -8.90
N CYS A 61 2.59 -1.07 -8.52
CA CYS A 61 3.26 -2.24 -7.96
C CYS A 61 2.67 -2.65 -6.61
N SER A 62 2.34 -1.68 -5.75
CA SER A 62 1.72 -1.96 -4.45
C SER A 62 0.33 -2.60 -4.63
N ALA A 63 -0.48 -2.07 -5.54
CA ALA A 63 -1.78 -2.64 -5.86
C ALA A 63 -1.65 -4.08 -6.38
N ALA A 64 -0.72 -4.33 -7.29
CA ALA A 64 -0.46 -5.66 -7.85
C ALA A 64 0.00 -6.66 -6.76
N LEU A 65 0.84 -6.24 -5.82
CA LEU A 65 1.28 -7.07 -4.70
C LEU A 65 0.10 -7.46 -3.80
N ILE A 66 -0.73 -6.49 -3.41
CA ILE A 66 -1.90 -6.75 -2.56
C ILE A 66 -2.91 -7.63 -3.30
N GLN A 67 -3.20 -7.36 -4.57
CA GLN A 67 -4.09 -8.19 -5.38
C GLN A 67 -3.62 -9.65 -5.44
N ARG A 68 -2.34 -9.86 -5.77
CA ARG A 68 -1.78 -11.23 -5.83
C ARG A 68 -1.82 -11.92 -4.48
N PHE A 69 -1.54 -11.21 -3.39
CA PHE A 69 -1.63 -11.76 -2.04
C PHE A 69 -3.07 -12.22 -1.74
N LEU A 70 -4.07 -11.36 -1.97
CA LEU A 70 -5.47 -11.70 -1.71
C LEU A 70 -5.95 -12.90 -2.54
N ILE A 71 -5.59 -12.95 -3.83
CA ILE A 71 -5.89 -14.11 -4.71
C ILE A 71 -5.23 -15.37 -4.19
N ASN A 72 -3.95 -15.30 -3.80
CA ASN A 72 -3.20 -16.48 -3.32
C ASN A 72 -3.75 -17.07 -2.02
N ILE A 73 -4.43 -16.28 -1.21
CA ILE A 73 -5.15 -16.78 0.00
C ILE A 73 -6.60 -17.20 -0.29
N GLY A 74 -6.99 -17.27 -1.56
CA GLY A 74 -8.29 -17.80 -2.01
C GLY A 74 -9.43 -16.78 -2.10
N LEU A 75 -9.14 -15.49 -2.01
CA LEU A 75 -10.16 -14.45 -2.15
C LEU A 75 -10.40 -14.10 -3.62
N LYS A 76 -11.57 -13.53 -3.90
CA LYS A 76 -11.84 -12.90 -5.19
C LYS A 76 -10.88 -11.73 -5.42
N PRO A 77 -10.52 -11.43 -6.68
CA PRO A 77 -9.72 -10.24 -6.98
C PRO A 77 -10.38 -8.98 -6.43
N PRO A 78 -9.62 -8.10 -5.76
CA PRO A 78 -10.15 -6.81 -5.33
C PRO A 78 -10.43 -5.91 -6.53
N GLU A 79 -11.37 -5.00 -6.38
CA GLU A 79 -11.55 -3.90 -7.32
C GLU A 79 -10.37 -2.94 -7.20
N ILE A 80 -9.77 -2.55 -8.33
CA ILE A 80 -8.64 -1.61 -8.33
C ILE A 80 -9.03 -0.37 -9.13
N PHE A 81 -8.90 0.79 -8.52
CA PHE A 81 -9.03 2.07 -9.19
C PHE A 81 -7.67 2.74 -9.30
N ILE A 82 -7.26 3.05 -10.52
CA ILE A 82 -6.05 3.81 -10.83
C ILE A 82 -6.53 5.10 -11.51
N PRO A 83 -6.29 6.29 -10.92
CA PRO A 83 -6.74 7.54 -11.51
C PRO A 83 -6.03 7.83 -12.83
N ASP A 84 -6.73 8.44 -13.76
CA ASP A 84 -6.11 8.97 -14.97
C ASP A 84 -5.37 10.27 -14.65
N ARG A 85 -4.11 10.36 -15.08
CA ARG A 85 -3.23 11.50 -14.76
C ARG A 85 -3.79 12.85 -15.24
N VAL A 86 -4.54 12.86 -16.32
CA VAL A 86 -5.02 14.09 -16.96
C VAL A 86 -6.40 14.47 -16.45
N SER A 87 -7.33 13.51 -16.40
CA SER A 87 -8.73 13.76 -16.06
C SER A 87 -9.03 13.74 -14.56
N ASP A 88 -8.34 12.87 -13.79
CA ASP A 88 -8.65 12.67 -12.37
C ASP A 88 -7.69 13.43 -11.45
N GLY A 89 -6.51 13.81 -11.94
CA GLY A 89 -5.48 14.46 -11.15
C GLY A 89 -4.73 13.51 -10.22
N TYR A 90 -4.10 14.08 -9.18
CA TYR A 90 -3.28 13.33 -8.23
C TYR A 90 -4.04 13.06 -6.93
N GLY A 91 -3.92 11.84 -6.42
CA GLY A 91 -4.46 11.44 -5.12
C GLY A 91 -5.93 11.03 -5.16
N LEU A 92 -6.49 10.85 -3.96
CA LEU A 92 -7.89 10.45 -3.78
C LEU A 92 -8.84 11.50 -4.38
N ASN A 93 -9.77 11.04 -5.23
CA ASN A 93 -10.80 11.89 -5.82
C ASN A 93 -12.20 11.27 -5.65
N MET A 94 -13.22 12.11 -5.78
CA MET A 94 -14.61 11.69 -5.55
C MET A 94 -15.07 10.65 -6.56
N ARG A 95 -14.66 10.78 -7.83
CA ARG A 95 -15.00 9.82 -8.88
C ARG A 95 -14.52 8.41 -8.55
N GLY A 96 -13.25 8.25 -8.21
CA GLY A 96 -12.70 6.95 -7.85
C GLY A 96 -13.33 6.35 -6.59
N ILE A 97 -13.70 7.20 -5.61
CA ILE A 97 -14.44 6.75 -4.43
C ILE A 97 -15.84 6.30 -4.82
N GLU A 98 -16.53 6.99 -5.70
CA GLU A 98 -17.86 6.63 -6.18
C GLU A 98 -17.83 5.35 -7.01
N ASP A 99 -16.87 5.22 -7.92
CA ASP A 99 -16.67 4.01 -8.71
C ASP A 99 -16.40 2.79 -7.81
N LEU A 100 -15.55 2.95 -6.81
CA LEU A 100 -15.31 1.91 -5.81
C LEU A 100 -16.51 1.68 -4.88
N LYS A 101 -17.30 2.69 -4.51
CA LYS A 101 -18.52 2.54 -3.70
C LYS A 101 -19.61 1.71 -4.36
N LEU A 102 -19.76 1.83 -5.67
CA LEU A 102 -20.72 1.01 -6.42
C LEU A 102 -20.39 -0.47 -6.35
N SER A 103 -19.14 -0.81 -6.03
CA SER A 103 -18.65 -2.18 -5.90
C SER A 103 -18.27 -2.59 -4.48
N LEU A 104 -18.20 -1.66 -3.49
CA LEU A 104 -17.45 -1.90 -2.26
C LEU A 104 -17.98 -1.30 -0.98
N ILE A 105 -17.53 -1.92 0.13
CA ILE A 105 -17.56 -1.42 1.50
C ILE A 105 -16.14 -0.98 1.90
N HIS A 106 -16.06 0.19 2.50
CA HIS A 106 -14.83 0.94 2.80
C HIS A 106 -13.69 0.18 3.52
N ILE A 107 -12.48 0.45 3.07
CA ILE A 107 -11.29 0.44 3.92
C ILE A 107 -10.74 1.85 3.98
#